data_ea6f9e6a9b0c9f4dacc107d36df7318f
#
_entry.id   ea6f9e6a9b0c9f4dacc107d36df7318f
#
_cell.length_a   1.000
_cell.length_b   1.000
_cell.length_c   1.000
_cell.angle_alpha   90.00
_cell.angle_beta   90.00
_cell.angle_gamma   90.00
#
_symmetry.space_group_name_H-M   'P 1'
#
loop_
_entity.id
_entity.type
_entity.pdbx_description
1 polymer ?
#
loop_
_entity_poly.entity_id
_entity_poly.type
_entity_poly.pdbx_seq_one_letter_code
_entity_poly.pdbx_strand_id
1 'polypeptide(L)'
;YTVRQATQGLANYVLSQNGQEKGVAIAYDSRRMSTEFATEAALCLNANGIKTYIFDSLRPTPELSFAVRELHCIAGIVITASHNPREYNGYKVYWEDGAQITPPHDKGIMDEVKAVTDFATVKTMEKEEAKKAGLYEVIGAAIDDAYIAELKKLVVHQDAINQVKDTLKIVYT
;
A
#
# COMPACT_ATOMS: atom_id res chain seq x y z
N TYR A 1 -9.87 15.15 -1.60
CA TYR A 1 -10.65 14.84 -2.82
C TYR A 1 -9.87 13.92 -3.76
N THR A 2 -8.70 14.30 -4.25
CA THR A 2 -7.92 13.56 -5.28
C THR A 2 -7.63 12.11 -4.88
N VAL A 3 -7.22 11.85 -3.63
CA VAL A 3 -6.96 10.49 -3.15
C VAL A 3 -8.21 9.62 -3.23
N ARG A 4 -9.35 10.14 -2.78
CA ARG A 4 -10.63 9.41 -2.82
C ARG A 4 -11.05 9.12 -4.27
N GLN A 5 -10.93 10.09 -5.18
CA GLN A 5 -11.24 9.90 -6.60
C GLN A 5 -10.36 8.82 -7.23
N ALA A 6 -9.05 8.91 -7.02
CA ALA A 6 -8.10 7.89 -7.50
C ALA A 6 -8.41 6.50 -6.93
N THR A 7 -8.76 6.45 -5.63
CA THR A 7 -9.09 5.19 -4.97
C THR A 7 -10.44 4.62 -5.43
N GLN A 8 -11.44 5.47 -5.71
CA GLN A 8 -12.70 4.99 -6.28
C GLN A 8 -12.48 4.37 -7.67
N GLY A 9 -11.66 5.00 -8.52
CA GLY A 9 -11.29 4.41 -9.81
C GLY A 9 -10.56 3.08 -9.66
N LEU A 10 -9.60 2.99 -8.72
CA LEU A 10 -8.95 1.71 -8.40
C LEU A 10 -9.95 0.67 -7.92
N ALA A 11 -10.89 1.05 -7.03
CA ALA A 11 -11.92 0.15 -6.52
C ALA A 11 -12.79 -0.40 -7.66
N ASN A 12 -13.25 0.46 -8.57
CA ASN A 12 -14.03 0.06 -9.74
C ASN A 12 -13.26 -0.96 -10.59
N TYR A 13 -11.98 -0.70 -10.83
CA TYR A 13 -11.11 -1.60 -11.60
C TYR A 13 -10.92 -2.95 -10.88
N VAL A 14 -10.63 -2.96 -9.58
CA VAL A 14 -10.50 -4.19 -8.78
C VAL A 14 -11.78 -5.02 -8.85
N LEU A 15 -12.95 -4.38 -8.74
CA LEU A 15 -14.25 -5.06 -8.85
C LEU A 15 -14.45 -5.64 -10.25
N SER A 16 -14.06 -4.94 -11.31
CA SER A 16 -14.16 -5.45 -12.69
C SER A 16 -13.28 -6.68 -12.93
N GLN A 17 -12.22 -6.85 -12.14
CA GLN A 17 -11.33 -8.02 -12.17
C GLN A 17 -11.76 -9.12 -11.18
N ASN A 18 -12.91 -8.99 -10.50
CA ASN A 18 -13.38 -9.89 -9.44
C ASN A 18 -12.36 -10.07 -8.29
N GLY A 19 -11.59 -9.02 -8.00
CA GLY A 19 -10.46 -9.06 -7.05
C GLY A 19 -10.81 -8.69 -5.61
N GLN A 20 -12.06 -8.39 -5.28
CA GLN A 20 -12.48 -7.85 -3.98
C GLN A 20 -12.10 -8.76 -2.80
N GLU A 21 -12.16 -10.07 -2.97
CA GLU A 21 -11.85 -11.06 -1.93
C GLU A 21 -10.34 -11.13 -1.60
N LYS A 22 -9.48 -10.77 -2.55
CA LYS A 22 -8.03 -10.76 -2.33
C LYS A 22 -7.59 -9.57 -1.47
N GLY A 23 -8.32 -8.46 -1.52
CA GLY A 23 -8.00 -7.24 -0.78
C GLY A 23 -6.84 -6.43 -1.36
N VAL A 24 -6.51 -5.32 -0.67
CA VAL A 24 -5.48 -4.36 -1.06
C VAL A 24 -4.57 -4.04 0.12
N ALA A 25 -3.25 -4.19 -0.05
CA ALA A 25 -2.26 -3.79 0.95
C ALA A 25 -1.95 -2.28 0.83
N ILE A 26 -1.75 -1.59 1.97
CA ILE A 26 -1.52 -0.14 1.98
C ILE A 26 -0.34 0.20 2.89
N ALA A 27 0.68 0.84 2.33
CA ALA A 27 1.80 1.42 3.05
C ALA A 27 1.91 2.93 2.80
N TYR A 28 2.65 3.61 3.66
CA TYR A 28 2.86 5.04 3.57
C TYR A 28 4.21 5.44 4.18
N ASP A 29 4.72 6.60 3.75
CA ASP A 29 5.96 7.18 4.26
C ASP A 29 5.72 8.22 5.36
N SER A 30 6.78 8.92 5.77
CA SER A 30 6.75 9.93 6.84
C SER A 30 6.29 11.33 6.36
N ARG A 31 5.87 11.47 5.11
CA ARG A 31 5.45 12.76 4.55
C ARG A 31 4.17 13.25 5.23
N ARG A 32 4.03 14.58 5.21
CA ARG A 32 2.82 15.23 5.71
C ARG A 32 1.58 14.64 5.06
N MET A 33 0.58 14.29 5.85
CA MET A 33 -0.72 13.71 5.45
C MET A 33 -0.64 12.29 4.88
N SER A 34 0.51 11.62 4.90
CA SER A 34 0.60 10.26 4.34
C SER A 34 -0.29 9.27 5.07
N THR A 35 -0.35 9.35 6.39
CA THR A 35 -1.21 8.48 7.23
C THR A 35 -2.70 8.74 6.95
N GLU A 36 -3.09 10.01 6.85
CA GLU A 36 -4.46 10.42 6.55
C GLU A 36 -4.87 9.95 5.16
N PHE A 37 -4.01 10.13 4.16
CA PHE A 37 -4.28 9.70 2.79
C PHE A 37 -4.36 8.17 2.68
N ALA A 38 -3.52 7.44 3.39
CA ALA A 38 -3.58 5.98 3.46
C ALA A 38 -4.90 5.50 4.09
N THR A 39 -5.32 6.15 5.18
CA THR A 39 -6.60 5.87 5.84
C THR A 39 -7.78 6.18 4.92
N GLU A 40 -7.79 7.33 4.24
CA GLU A 40 -8.82 7.71 3.29
C GLU A 40 -8.94 6.71 2.12
N ALA A 41 -7.80 6.23 1.61
CA ALA A 41 -7.77 5.19 0.58
C ALA A 41 -8.38 3.88 1.12
N ALA A 42 -7.98 3.45 2.32
CA ALA A 42 -8.55 2.26 2.93
C ALA A 42 -10.07 2.34 3.08
N LEU A 43 -10.59 3.44 3.63
CA LEU A 43 -12.02 3.62 3.87
C LEU A 43 -12.84 3.72 2.58
N CYS A 44 -12.25 4.26 1.51
CA CYS A 44 -12.88 4.26 0.19
C CYS A 44 -12.97 2.82 -0.38
N LEU A 45 -11.91 2.03 -0.29
CA LEU A 45 -11.91 0.62 -0.70
C LEU A 45 -12.92 -0.19 0.11
N ASN A 46 -12.91 -0.03 1.44
CA ASN A 46 -13.83 -0.75 2.33
C ASN A 46 -15.29 -0.44 2.02
N ALA A 47 -15.63 0.82 1.72
CA ALA A 47 -16.98 1.21 1.32
C ALA A 47 -17.42 0.62 -0.04
N ASN A 48 -16.49 0.11 -0.83
CA ASN A 48 -16.72 -0.66 -2.05
C ASN A 48 -16.68 -2.19 -1.82
N GLY A 49 -16.63 -2.64 -0.55
CA GLY A 49 -16.59 -4.06 -0.19
C GLY A 49 -15.23 -4.73 -0.37
N ILE A 50 -14.17 -3.95 -0.56
CA ILE A 50 -12.81 -4.46 -0.76
C ILE A 50 -12.08 -4.41 0.58
N LYS A 51 -11.55 -5.55 1.03
CA LYS A 51 -10.74 -5.65 2.24
C LYS A 51 -9.42 -4.89 2.09
N THR A 52 -8.96 -4.23 3.15
CA THR A 52 -7.66 -3.55 3.17
C THR A 52 -6.79 -4.06 4.30
N TYR A 53 -5.48 -4.16 4.01
CA TYR A 53 -4.42 -4.48 4.95
C TYR A 53 -3.50 -3.26 5.04
N ILE A 54 -3.70 -2.42 6.07
CA ILE A 54 -2.95 -1.19 6.24
C ILE A 54 -1.88 -1.35 7.32
N PHE A 55 -0.65 -0.92 7.02
CA PHE A 55 0.41 -0.96 8.03
C PHE A 55 0.12 -0.02 9.21
N ASP A 56 0.47 -0.47 10.40
CA ASP A 56 0.29 0.26 11.68
C ASP A 56 1.14 1.53 11.76
N SER A 57 2.26 1.55 11.06
CA SER A 57 3.18 2.68 10.94
C SER A 57 3.82 2.71 9.56
N LEU A 58 4.67 3.69 9.30
CA LEU A 58 5.33 3.84 7.99
C LEU A 58 6.15 2.59 7.62
N ARG A 59 6.07 2.20 6.34
CA ARG A 59 6.87 1.10 5.77
C ARG A 59 7.36 1.48 4.39
N PRO A 60 8.57 0.98 4.00
CA PRO A 60 9.17 1.28 2.72
C PRO A 60 8.44 0.57 1.57
N THR A 61 8.56 1.14 0.38
CA THR A 61 7.97 0.58 -0.85
C THR A 61 8.30 -0.90 -1.10
N PRO A 62 9.55 -1.40 -0.89
CA PRO A 62 9.85 -2.82 -1.08
C PRO A 62 9.06 -3.74 -0.16
N GLU A 63 8.76 -3.29 1.04
CA GLU A 63 7.97 -4.08 2.01
C GLU A 63 6.49 -4.12 1.62
N LEU A 64 5.94 -3.05 1.03
CA LEU A 64 4.61 -3.13 0.42
C LEU A 64 4.58 -4.17 -0.71
N SER A 65 5.56 -4.13 -1.62
CA SER A 65 5.67 -5.13 -2.70
C SER A 65 5.69 -6.55 -2.16
N PHE A 66 6.41 -6.78 -1.06
CA PHE A 66 6.42 -8.06 -0.35
C PHE A 66 5.04 -8.38 0.24
N ALA A 67 4.41 -7.45 0.96
CA ALA A 67 3.10 -7.65 1.59
C ALA A 67 2.00 -7.99 0.58
N VAL A 68 2.00 -7.37 -0.61
CA VAL A 68 1.04 -7.71 -1.69
C VAL A 68 1.13 -9.19 -2.04
N ARG A 69 2.33 -9.74 -2.17
CA ARG A 69 2.55 -11.15 -2.52
C ARG A 69 2.31 -12.08 -1.35
N GLU A 70 2.77 -11.73 -0.16
CA GLU A 70 2.65 -12.53 1.07
C GLU A 70 1.19 -12.71 1.48
N LEU A 71 0.39 -11.65 1.37
CA LEU A 71 -1.04 -11.65 1.69
C LEU A 71 -1.93 -12.04 0.51
N HIS A 72 -1.33 -12.33 -0.67
CA HIS A 72 -2.06 -12.65 -1.92
C HIS A 72 -3.07 -11.57 -2.31
N CYS A 73 -2.73 -10.29 -2.06
CA CYS A 73 -3.56 -9.16 -2.43
C CYS A 73 -3.67 -9.00 -3.95
N ILE A 74 -4.81 -8.47 -4.43
CA ILE A 74 -4.97 -8.11 -5.86
C ILE A 74 -4.15 -6.88 -6.22
N ALA A 75 -3.95 -5.97 -5.27
CA ALA A 75 -3.23 -4.72 -5.49
C ALA A 75 -2.57 -4.22 -4.20
N GLY A 76 -1.69 -3.23 -4.35
CA GLY A 76 -1.11 -2.48 -3.25
C GLY A 76 -1.09 -0.99 -3.53
N ILE A 77 -1.09 -0.19 -2.48
CA ILE A 77 -0.99 1.27 -2.53
C ILE A 77 0.18 1.72 -1.67
N VAL A 78 1.04 2.59 -2.21
CA VAL A 78 2.02 3.33 -1.40
C VAL A 78 1.73 4.82 -1.50
N ILE A 79 1.50 5.44 -0.35
CA ILE A 79 1.38 6.90 -0.23
C ILE A 79 2.78 7.46 -0.02
N THR A 80 3.37 7.97 -1.10
CA THR A 80 4.73 8.52 -1.12
C THR A 80 4.98 9.33 -2.39
N ALA A 81 5.77 10.39 -2.28
CA ALA A 81 6.29 11.12 -3.43
C ALA A 81 7.77 10.79 -3.72
N SER A 82 8.28 9.65 -3.22
CA SER A 82 9.65 9.19 -3.45
C SER A 82 10.70 10.23 -3.02
N HIS A 83 11.47 10.78 -3.95
CA HIS A 83 12.51 11.79 -3.73
C HIS A 83 12.08 13.22 -4.08
N ASN A 84 10.80 13.45 -4.37
CA ASN A 84 10.30 14.80 -4.61
C ASN A 84 10.39 15.67 -3.34
N PRO A 85 10.44 17.01 -3.46
CA PRO A 85 10.44 17.91 -2.32
C PRO A 85 9.33 17.59 -1.31
N ARG A 86 9.57 17.95 -0.05
CA ARG A 86 8.71 17.57 1.10
C ARG A 86 7.25 18.04 1.01
N GLU A 87 6.99 19.06 0.17
CA GLU A 87 5.68 19.65 -0.04
C GLU A 87 4.75 18.73 -0.86
N TYR A 88 5.35 17.79 -1.61
CA TYR A 88 4.62 16.85 -2.45
C TYR A 88 4.27 15.58 -1.68
N ASN A 89 3.15 14.98 -2.07
CA ASN A 89 2.82 13.61 -1.76
C ASN A 89 2.40 12.90 -3.04
N GLY A 90 2.23 11.58 -3.02
CA GLY A 90 1.91 10.82 -4.20
C GLY A 90 1.15 9.53 -3.87
N TYR A 91 0.57 8.94 -4.90
CA TYR A 91 -0.22 7.73 -4.83
C TYR A 91 0.29 6.77 -5.89
N LYS A 92 0.93 5.67 -5.47
CA LYS A 92 1.46 4.64 -6.37
C LYS A 92 0.67 3.36 -6.19
N VAL A 93 0.34 2.72 -7.29
CA VAL A 93 -0.39 1.45 -7.31
C VAL A 93 0.54 0.32 -7.75
N TYR A 94 0.40 -0.82 -7.09
CA TYR A 94 1.06 -2.09 -7.35
C TYR A 94 0.00 -3.13 -7.67
N TRP A 95 0.35 -4.16 -8.46
CA TRP A 95 -0.56 -5.23 -8.78
C TRP A 95 -0.20 -6.51 -8.02
N GLU A 96 -0.93 -7.61 -8.25
CA GLU A 96 -0.81 -8.85 -7.49
C GLU A 96 0.58 -9.52 -7.56
N ASP A 97 1.38 -9.20 -8.56
CA ASP A 97 2.78 -9.62 -8.69
C ASP A 97 3.76 -8.84 -7.78
N GLY A 98 3.27 -7.80 -7.10
CA GLY A 98 4.07 -6.91 -6.27
C GLY A 98 4.86 -5.86 -7.06
N ALA A 99 4.67 -5.75 -8.38
CA ALA A 99 5.28 -4.70 -9.20
C ALA A 99 4.38 -3.46 -9.32
N GLN A 100 5.00 -2.30 -9.54
CA GLN A 100 4.23 -1.10 -9.88
C GLN A 100 3.49 -1.35 -11.20
N ILE A 101 2.23 -0.91 -11.27
CA ILE A 101 1.35 -1.17 -12.42
C ILE A 101 1.95 -0.74 -13.75
N THR A 102 1.75 -1.60 -14.75
CA THR A 102 2.11 -1.40 -16.15
C THR A 102 0.90 -1.77 -17.03
N PRO A 103 0.95 -1.58 -18.37
CA PRO A 103 -0.13 -2.04 -19.22
C PRO A 103 -0.46 -3.53 -19.04
N PRO A 104 -1.74 -3.92 -19.01
CA PRO A 104 -2.94 -3.09 -19.26
C PRO A 104 -3.52 -2.39 -18.02
N HIS A 105 -3.01 -2.67 -16.80
CA HIS A 105 -3.61 -2.25 -15.54
C HIS A 105 -3.54 -0.73 -15.32
N ASP A 106 -2.43 -0.08 -15.67
CA ASP A 106 -2.24 1.36 -15.57
C ASP A 106 -3.31 2.13 -16.36
N LYS A 107 -3.54 1.71 -17.60
CA LYS A 107 -4.57 2.31 -18.46
C LYS A 107 -5.97 2.03 -17.92
N GLY A 108 -6.26 0.79 -17.55
CA GLY A 108 -7.58 0.40 -17.03
C GLY A 108 -7.95 1.17 -15.76
N ILE A 109 -7.03 1.28 -14.80
CA ILE A 109 -7.24 2.05 -13.58
C ILE A 109 -7.43 3.53 -13.90
N MET A 110 -6.60 4.10 -14.79
CA MET A 110 -6.70 5.51 -15.16
C MET A 110 -8.01 5.84 -15.87
N ASP A 111 -8.52 4.94 -16.70
CA ASP A 111 -9.81 5.12 -17.38
C ASP A 111 -10.96 5.15 -16.34
N GLU A 112 -10.92 4.26 -15.34
CA GLU A 112 -11.88 4.26 -14.22
C GLU A 112 -11.76 5.54 -13.35
N VAL A 113 -10.55 6.02 -13.08
CA VAL A 113 -10.35 7.29 -12.34
C VAL A 113 -10.96 8.47 -13.09
N LYS A 114 -10.78 8.54 -14.40
CA LYS A 114 -11.35 9.60 -15.26
C LYS A 114 -12.87 9.51 -15.35
N ALA A 115 -13.44 8.31 -15.25
CA ALA A 115 -14.89 8.10 -15.25
C ALA A 115 -15.57 8.61 -13.98
N VAL A 116 -14.83 8.80 -12.88
CA VAL A 116 -15.35 9.42 -11.65
C VAL A 116 -15.43 10.95 -11.86
N THR A 117 -16.47 11.40 -12.52
CA THR A 117 -16.71 12.82 -12.83
C THR A 117 -17.56 13.53 -11.77
N ASP A 118 -18.41 12.79 -11.07
CA ASP A 118 -19.20 13.29 -9.95
C ASP A 118 -18.62 12.78 -8.62
N PHE A 119 -18.07 13.70 -7.84
CA PHE A 119 -17.48 13.38 -6.54
C PHE A 119 -18.49 12.83 -5.52
N ALA A 120 -19.79 13.10 -5.70
CA ALA A 120 -20.83 12.56 -4.84
C ALA A 120 -20.98 11.04 -4.97
N THR A 121 -20.47 10.43 -6.06
CA THR A 121 -20.47 8.99 -6.27
C THR A 121 -19.30 8.26 -5.56
N VAL A 122 -18.33 9.00 -5.06
CA VAL A 122 -17.17 8.43 -4.34
C VAL A 122 -17.62 7.93 -2.98
N LYS A 123 -17.47 6.63 -2.77
CA LYS A 123 -17.87 5.99 -1.53
C LYS A 123 -16.81 6.16 -0.43
N THR A 124 -17.27 6.24 0.79
CA THR A 124 -16.42 6.16 2.00
C THR A 124 -17.26 5.63 3.15
N MET A 125 -16.62 5.14 4.20
CA MET A 125 -17.29 4.66 5.40
C MET A 125 -16.49 5.03 6.66
N GLU A 126 -17.13 4.89 7.81
CA GLU A 126 -16.46 5.13 9.08
C GLU A 126 -15.50 3.99 9.43
N LYS A 127 -14.33 4.35 9.99
CA LYS A 127 -13.25 3.39 10.29
C LYS A 127 -13.71 2.28 11.23
N GLU A 128 -14.49 2.61 12.25
CA GLU A 128 -14.96 1.61 13.22
C GLU A 128 -16.01 0.66 12.60
N GLU A 129 -16.78 1.13 11.63
CA GLU A 129 -17.68 0.28 10.84
C GLU A 129 -16.88 -0.68 9.95
N ALA A 130 -15.84 -0.17 9.27
CA ALA A 130 -14.96 -0.98 8.44
C ALA A 130 -14.26 -2.09 9.23
N LYS A 131 -13.78 -1.78 10.45
CA LYS A 131 -13.20 -2.77 11.37
C LYS A 131 -14.22 -3.83 11.80
N LYS A 132 -15.42 -3.41 12.22
CA LYS A 132 -16.49 -4.33 12.61
C LYS A 132 -16.92 -5.26 11.48
N ALA A 133 -16.88 -4.76 10.25
CA ALA A 133 -17.18 -5.54 9.05
C ALA A 133 -16.01 -6.47 8.63
N GLY A 134 -14.85 -6.43 9.31
CA GLY A 134 -13.67 -7.20 8.95
C GLY A 134 -12.97 -6.75 7.67
N LEU A 135 -13.30 -5.55 7.18
CA LEU A 135 -12.75 -4.98 5.95
C LEU A 135 -11.46 -4.17 6.18
N TYR A 136 -11.27 -3.61 7.38
CA TYR A 136 -10.10 -2.81 7.73
C TYR A 136 -9.20 -3.59 8.69
N GLU A 137 -8.13 -4.17 8.17
CA GLU A 137 -7.16 -4.92 8.97
C GLU A 137 -5.86 -4.15 9.11
N VAL A 138 -5.36 -4.03 10.34
CA VAL A 138 -4.06 -3.41 10.62
C VAL A 138 -3.00 -4.50 10.64
N ILE A 139 -1.96 -4.33 9.85
CA ILE A 139 -0.80 -5.22 9.74
C ILE A 139 0.47 -4.53 10.24
N GLY A 140 1.50 -5.30 10.58
CA GLY A 140 2.79 -4.80 11.08
C GLY A 140 3.75 -5.94 11.33
N ALA A 141 4.14 -6.18 12.60
CA ALA A 141 5.24 -7.04 13.00
C ALA A 141 5.29 -8.42 12.31
N ALA A 142 4.16 -9.07 12.05
CA ALA A 142 4.15 -10.36 11.38
C ALA A 142 4.66 -10.27 9.93
N ILE A 143 4.33 -9.19 9.22
CA ILE A 143 4.83 -8.94 7.87
C ILE A 143 6.30 -8.48 7.92
N ASP A 144 6.65 -7.62 8.89
CA ASP A 144 8.03 -7.17 9.11
C ASP A 144 8.96 -8.40 9.32
N ASP A 145 8.57 -9.31 10.19
CA ASP A 145 9.35 -10.51 10.50
C ASP A 145 9.52 -11.43 9.28
N ALA A 146 8.46 -11.64 8.52
CA ALA A 146 8.49 -12.42 7.29
C ALA A 146 9.38 -11.76 6.23
N TYR A 147 9.25 -10.44 6.04
CA TYR A 147 10.08 -9.67 5.11
C TYR A 147 11.57 -9.73 5.49
N ILE A 148 11.90 -9.49 6.76
CA ILE A 148 13.28 -9.57 7.25
C ILE A 148 13.85 -10.99 7.12
N ALA A 149 13.04 -12.03 7.34
CA ALA A 149 13.47 -13.41 7.13
C ALA A 149 13.88 -13.67 5.68
N GLU A 150 13.14 -13.16 4.71
CA GLU A 150 13.51 -13.26 3.29
C GLU A 150 14.77 -12.45 2.97
N LEU A 151 14.90 -11.22 3.50
CA LEU A 151 16.11 -10.40 3.29
C LEU A 151 17.36 -11.07 3.85
N LYS A 152 17.28 -11.75 4.99
CA LYS A 152 18.42 -12.47 5.58
C LYS A 152 18.95 -13.57 4.67
N LYS A 153 18.12 -14.20 3.85
CA LYS A 153 18.55 -15.22 2.87
C LYS A 153 19.43 -14.64 1.75
N LEU A 154 19.35 -13.32 1.53
CA LEU A 154 20.12 -12.62 0.49
C LEU A 154 21.50 -12.15 0.97
N VAL A 155 21.84 -12.35 2.24
CA VAL A 155 23.14 -11.97 2.80
C VAL A 155 24.21 -12.91 2.26
N VAL A 156 25.15 -12.38 1.45
CA VAL A 156 26.22 -13.15 0.80
C VAL A 156 27.41 -13.41 1.74
N HIS A 157 27.77 -12.42 2.58
CA HIS A 157 28.96 -12.45 3.43
C HIS A 157 28.61 -12.16 4.90
N GLN A 158 27.99 -13.12 5.57
CA GLN A 158 27.67 -13.02 6.99
C GLN A 158 28.93 -12.91 7.88
N ASP A 159 30.02 -13.53 7.48
CA ASP A 159 31.33 -13.46 8.15
C ASP A 159 31.87 -12.01 8.20
N ALA A 160 31.78 -11.27 7.11
CA ALA A 160 32.17 -9.86 7.07
C ALA A 160 31.32 -8.99 8.01
N ILE A 161 30.02 -9.23 8.05
CA ILE A 161 29.12 -8.54 8.98
C ILE A 161 29.53 -8.83 10.42
N ASN A 162 29.80 -10.09 10.76
CA ASN A 162 30.16 -10.50 12.10
C ASN A 162 31.48 -9.87 12.58
N GLN A 163 32.43 -9.60 11.66
CA GLN A 163 33.70 -8.95 11.97
C GLN A 163 33.55 -7.48 12.38
N VAL A 164 32.55 -6.80 11.87
CA VAL A 164 32.40 -5.33 12.03
C VAL A 164 31.18 -4.89 12.85
N LYS A 165 30.24 -5.79 13.16
CA LYS A 165 28.95 -5.47 13.79
C LYS A 165 29.09 -4.69 15.11
N ASP A 166 30.16 -4.91 15.88
CA ASP A 166 30.37 -4.29 17.17
C ASP A 166 31.12 -2.94 17.07
N THR A 167 31.73 -2.64 15.93
CA THR A 167 32.55 -1.45 15.72
C THR A 167 31.98 -0.50 14.67
N LEU A 168 31.21 -1.02 13.71
CA LEU A 168 30.60 -0.22 12.64
C LEU A 168 29.52 0.69 13.22
N LYS A 169 29.65 1.97 12.94
CA LYS A 169 28.65 2.98 13.30
C LYS A 169 27.94 3.47 12.04
N ILE A 170 26.63 3.33 12.02
CA ILE A 170 25.78 3.78 10.91
C ILE A 170 24.89 4.91 11.43
N VAL A 171 24.91 6.05 10.74
CA VAL A 171 23.92 7.11 10.92
C VAL A 171 22.90 6.96 9.79
N TYR A 172 21.66 6.73 10.16
CA TYR A 172 20.55 6.57 9.22
C TYR A 172 19.53 7.70 9.45
N THR A 173 19.15 8.39 8.36
CA THR A 173 18.20 9.52 8.39
C THR A 173 17.08 9.30 7.39
#